data_d0c8bd6e9843d7eb478d64e448e2e3ed
#
_entry.id   d0c8bd6e9843d7eb478d64e448e2e3ed
#
_cell.length_a   1.000
_cell.length_b   1.000
_cell.length_c   1.000
_cell.angle_alpha   90.00
_cell.angle_beta   90.00
_cell.angle_gamma   90.00
#
_symmetry.space_group_name_H-M   'P 1'
#
loop_
_entity.id
_entity.type
_entity.pdbx_description
1 polymer ?
#
loop_
_entity_poly.entity_id
_entity_poly.type
_entity_poly.pdbx_seq_one_letter_code
_entity_poly.pdbx_strand_id
1 'polypeptide(L)'
;FDGNKQLADQNGKNELKLSGDASVTDDGNKGKGLLLDGTDGYAELPDNILSSDMTITTWVKINKFTTWGRVFDFGTDSNQNFFFAPYSGGASRVEIKNGATVDTMDCTQETAKDWVNYAITIKGDTVSYYRNGRLIKSKSGIKDISELTNTANYIGKSHYDGDAYLSAVVDDFRVYNTALSQDEILKVMADGEINADVMLDSYAIDDEQ
;
A
#
# COMPACT_ATOMS: atom_id res chain seq x y z
N PHE A 1 -16.76 -5.98 -17.51
CA PHE A 1 -16.52 -4.56 -17.13
C PHE A 1 -17.52 -3.71 -17.88
N ASP A 2 -18.60 -3.33 -17.27
CA ASP A 2 -19.68 -2.50 -17.85
C ASP A 2 -19.63 -1.04 -17.37
N GLY A 3 -18.44 -0.47 -17.24
CA GLY A 3 -18.26 0.95 -16.94
C GLY A 3 -18.29 1.33 -15.45
N ASN A 4 -18.59 0.43 -14.55
CA ASN A 4 -18.47 0.66 -13.11
C ASN A 4 -17.04 0.40 -12.66
N LYS A 5 -16.37 1.46 -12.23
CA LYS A 5 -15.00 1.40 -11.66
C LYS A 5 -15.01 0.94 -10.18
N GLN A 6 -15.81 -0.06 -9.85
CA GLN A 6 -15.85 -0.68 -8.52
C GLN A 6 -15.30 -2.10 -8.61
N LEU A 7 -14.39 -2.44 -7.70
CA LEU A 7 -13.82 -3.78 -7.53
C LEU A 7 -14.15 -4.24 -6.12
N ALA A 8 -14.56 -5.49 -5.96
CA ALA A 8 -14.70 -6.11 -4.64
C ALA A 8 -13.39 -6.77 -4.22
N ASP A 9 -13.11 -6.81 -2.93
CA ASP A 9 -12.04 -7.66 -2.41
C ASP A 9 -12.43 -9.16 -2.52
N GLN A 10 -11.44 -10.05 -2.41
CA GLN A 10 -11.66 -11.49 -2.54
C GLN A 10 -12.71 -12.04 -1.56
N ASN A 11 -12.91 -11.38 -0.43
CA ASN A 11 -13.92 -11.75 0.55
C ASN A 11 -15.31 -11.16 0.24
N GLY A 12 -15.43 -10.30 -0.79
CA GLY A 12 -16.66 -9.61 -1.16
C GLY A 12 -17.19 -8.65 -0.09
N LYS A 13 -16.35 -8.27 0.87
CA LYS A 13 -16.71 -7.40 2.00
C LYS A 13 -16.34 -5.95 1.80
N ASN A 14 -15.33 -5.71 0.98
CA ASN A 14 -14.79 -4.38 0.74
C ASN A 14 -14.88 -4.04 -0.73
N GLU A 15 -15.25 -2.81 -1.02
CA GLU A 15 -15.26 -2.27 -2.38
C GLU A 15 -14.05 -1.37 -2.56
N LEU A 16 -13.29 -1.60 -3.63
CA LEU A 16 -12.28 -0.68 -4.11
C LEU A 16 -12.88 0.15 -5.24
N LYS A 17 -12.72 1.46 -5.16
CA LYS A 17 -13.20 2.37 -6.19
C LYS A 17 -12.04 2.92 -6.99
N LEU A 18 -12.04 2.67 -8.30
CA LEU A 18 -11.07 3.24 -9.22
C LEU A 18 -11.46 4.65 -9.63
N SER A 19 -10.49 5.55 -9.65
CA SER A 19 -10.65 6.95 -10.01
C SER A 19 -9.60 7.37 -11.05
N GLY A 20 -9.90 8.42 -11.82
CA GLY A 20 -9.05 8.85 -12.92
C GLY A 20 -8.90 7.77 -14.00
N ASP A 21 -7.71 7.65 -14.56
CA ASP A 21 -7.36 6.65 -15.58
C ASP A 21 -6.82 5.33 -14.98
N ALA A 22 -7.07 5.09 -13.67
CA ALA A 22 -6.80 3.79 -13.06
C ALA A 22 -7.62 2.69 -13.73
N SER A 23 -7.00 1.57 -14.04
CA SER A 23 -7.63 0.46 -14.77
C SER A 23 -7.03 -0.88 -14.37
N VAL A 24 -7.75 -1.95 -14.70
CA VAL A 24 -7.25 -3.32 -14.57
C VAL A 24 -6.42 -3.67 -15.80
N THR A 25 -5.29 -4.33 -15.60
CA THR A 25 -4.39 -4.82 -16.67
C THR A 25 -4.12 -6.31 -16.50
N ASP A 26 -3.88 -7.01 -17.61
CA ASP A 26 -3.42 -8.42 -17.61
C ASP A 26 -1.91 -8.54 -17.31
N ASP A 27 -1.19 -7.42 -17.10
CA ASP A 27 0.24 -7.39 -16.78
C ASP A 27 0.48 -7.33 -15.26
N GLY A 28 -0.27 -8.10 -14.49
CA GLY A 28 -0.04 -8.30 -13.06
C GLY A 28 1.17 -9.18 -12.77
N ASN A 29 1.62 -9.23 -11.53
CA ASN A 29 2.65 -10.18 -11.08
C ASN A 29 2.08 -11.60 -11.02
N LYS A 30 0.79 -11.70 -10.68
CA LYS A 30 0.03 -12.93 -10.55
C LYS A 30 -1.36 -12.71 -11.14
N GLY A 31 -1.51 -12.92 -12.45
CA GLY A 31 -2.77 -12.65 -13.14
C GLY A 31 -2.96 -11.17 -13.47
N LYS A 32 -4.04 -10.55 -13.00
CA LYS A 32 -4.36 -9.16 -13.29
C LYS A 32 -3.82 -8.22 -12.21
N GLY A 33 -3.48 -7.00 -12.60
CA GLY A 33 -3.01 -5.96 -11.70
C GLY A 33 -3.77 -4.65 -11.87
N LEU A 34 -3.57 -3.72 -10.95
CA LEU A 34 -4.05 -2.35 -11.01
C LEU A 34 -3.02 -1.49 -11.74
N LEU A 35 -3.36 -1.01 -12.93
CA LEU A 35 -2.55 -0.05 -13.68
C LEU A 35 -2.86 1.37 -13.22
N LEU A 36 -1.81 2.08 -12.81
CA LEU A 36 -1.81 3.47 -12.41
C LEU A 36 -0.93 4.26 -13.39
N ASP A 37 -1.51 5.27 -14.03
CA ASP A 37 -0.89 6.01 -15.13
C ASP A 37 0.14 7.05 -14.68
N GLY A 38 0.09 7.48 -13.41
CA GLY A 38 0.94 8.54 -12.86
C GLY A 38 0.46 9.96 -13.17
N THR A 39 -0.79 10.10 -13.63
CA THR A 39 -1.41 11.38 -13.97
C THR A 39 -2.56 11.72 -13.03
N ASP A 40 -3.55 10.85 -12.94
CA ASP A 40 -4.73 11.02 -12.07
C ASP A 40 -5.33 9.69 -11.59
N GLY A 41 -4.77 8.55 -12.04
CA GLY A 41 -5.23 7.21 -11.68
C GLY A 41 -4.89 6.81 -10.25
N TYR A 42 -5.90 6.40 -9.49
CA TYR A 42 -5.74 5.87 -8.14
C TYR A 42 -6.89 4.94 -7.74
N ALA A 43 -6.73 4.19 -6.65
CA ALA A 43 -7.81 3.44 -6.04
C ALA A 43 -8.13 3.99 -4.64
N GLU A 44 -9.44 4.06 -4.32
CA GLU A 44 -9.96 4.34 -2.99
C GLU A 44 -10.26 3.02 -2.28
N LEU A 45 -9.83 2.93 -1.04
CA LEU A 45 -10.03 1.81 -0.14
C LEU A 45 -11.09 2.17 0.91
N PRO A 46 -11.69 1.16 1.59
CA PRO A 46 -12.64 1.41 2.66
C PRO A 46 -12.10 2.28 3.78
N ASP A 47 -13.01 2.89 4.53
CA ASP A 47 -12.69 3.61 5.76
C ASP A 47 -12.29 2.65 6.88
N ASN A 48 -11.57 3.16 7.87
CA ASN A 48 -11.27 2.49 9.14
C ASN A 48 -10.49 1.17 8.98
N ILE A 49 -9.49 1.17 8.07
CA ILE A 49 -8.63 0.00 7.82
C ILE A 49 -7.35 -0.03 8.69
N LEU A 50 -7.09 1.02 9.49
CA LEU A 50 -5.93 1.06 10.37
C LEU A 50 -6.19 0.33 11.69
N SER A 51 -5.18 -0.37 12.19
CA SER A 51 -5.15 -1.04 13.49
C SER A 51 -3.78 -0.85 14.16
N SER A 52 -3.71 -0.95 15.51
CA SER A 52 -2.46 -0.76 16.30
C SER A 52 -1.35 -1.69 15.82
N ASP A 53 -1.70 -2.96 15.56
CA ASP A 53 -0.82 -3.91 14.89
C ASP A 53 -1.36 -4.18 13.50
N MET A 54 -0.52 -4.07 12.48
CA MET A 54 -0.96 -4.34 11.11
C MET A 54 0.19 -4.67 10.17
N THR A 55 -0.16 -5.19 9.01
CA THR A 55 0.75 -5.37 7.89
C THR A 55 0.08 -4.96 6.59
N ILE A 56 0.81 -4.26 5.76
CA ILE A 56 0.46 -4.00 4.36
C ILE A 56 1.48 -4.71 3.50
N THR A 57 1.03 -5.56 2.56
CA THR A 57 1.91 -6.20 1.57
C THR A 57 1.39 -5.92 0.18
N THR A 58 2.29 -5.79 -0.80
CA THR A 58 1.91 -5.62 -2.21
C THR A 58 3.09 -5.88 -3.14
N TRP A 59 2.81 -6.32 -4.35
CA TRP A 59 3.75 -6.31 -5.45
C TRP A 59 3.58 -5.03 -6.27
N VAL A 60 4.68 -4.40 -6.63
CA VAL A 60 4.67 -3.16 -7.43
C VAL A 60 5.73 -3.24 -8.52
N LYS A 61 5.33 -2.93 -9.77
CA LYS A 61 6.22 -2.70 -10.88
C LYS A 61 6.15 -1.23 -11.28
N ILE A 62 7.20 -0.47 -10.97
CA ILE A 62 7.23 0.97 -11.23
C ILE A 62 7.53 1.22 -12.70
N ASN A 63 6.61 1.85 -13.41
CA ASN A 63 6.76 2.24 -14.81
C ASN A 63 7.63 3.50 -14.94
N LYS A 64 7.37 4.49 -14.05
CA LYS A 64 8.11 5.74 -13.98
C LYS A 64 8.27 6.19 -12.53
N PHE A 65 9.50 6.49 -12.12
CA PHE A 65 9.74 7.10 -10.81
C PHE A 65 9.24 8.54 -10.79
N THR A 66 8.24 8.79 -9.97
CA THR A 66 7.67 10.12 -9.71
C THR A 66 7.97 10.48 -8.27
N THR A 67 8.51 11.67 -8.04
CA THR A 67 8.80 12.13 -6.66
C THR A 67 7.51 12.22 -5.88
N TRP A 68 7.47 11.57 -4.71
CA TRP A 68 6.30 11.47 -3.83
C TRP A 68 5.11 10.66 -4.39
N GLY A 69 5.28 9.88 -5.47
CA GLY A 69 4.27 8.89 -5.84
C GLY A 69 4.09 7.85 -4.72
N ARG A 70 2.86 7.72 -4.20
CA ARG A 70 2.53 6.84 -3.08
C ARG A 70 2.15 5.45 -3.56
N VAL A 71 2.73 4.40 -2.97
CA VAL A 71 2.17 3.05 -3.09
C VAL A 71 0.84 3.01 -2.34
N PHE A 72 0.82 3.53 -1.13
CA PHE A 72 -0.40 3.78 -0.38
C PHE A 72 -0.27 5.06 0.44
N ASP A 73 -1.41 5.69 0.74
CA ASP A 73 -1.53 6.82 1.67
C ASP A 73 -2.88 6.70 2.39
N PHE A 74 -2.85 6.27 3.65
CA PHE A 74 -4.02 6.00 4.48
C PHE A 74 -4.18 7.10 5.52
N GLY A 75 -5.38 7.63 5.64
CA GLY A 75 -5.65 8.72 6.56
C GLY A 75 -6.92 9.47 6.24
N THR A 76 -6.91 10.75 6.50
CA THR A 76 -8.02 11.67 6.20
C THR A 76 -7.54 12.85 5.37
N ASP A 77 -6.34 13.36 5.66
CA ASP A 77 -5.75 14.50 4.99
C ASP A 77 -4.23 14.56 5.22
N SER A 78 -3.57 15.61 4.74
CA SER A 78 -2.12 15.81 4.91
C SER A 78 -1.67 16.08 6.36
N ASN A 79 -2.57 16.13 7.35
CA ASN A 79 -2.25 16.26 8.77
C ASN A 79 -2.45 14.94 9.54
N GLN A 80 -3.22 14.01 8.97
CA GLN A 80 -3.44 12.69 9.56
C GLN A 80 -3.30 11.65 8.46
N ASN A 81 -2.09 11.09 8.30
CA ASN A 81 -1.82 10.06 7.30
C ASN A 81 -0.69 9.12 7.69
N PHE A 82 -0.72 7.96 7.06
CA PHE A 82 0.30 6.91 7.08
C PHE A 82 0.57 6.47 5.65
N PHE A 83 1.80 6.67 5.16
CA PHE A 83 2.10 6.37 3.77
C PHE A 83 3.45 5.66 3.53
N PHE A 84 3.56 5.06 2.35
CA PHE A 84 4.80 4.60 1.77
C PHE A 84 5.01 5.18 0.37
N ALA A 85 6.17 5.84 0.19
CA ALA A 85 6.65 6.31 -1.11
C ALA A 85 7.99 5.61 -1.45
N PRO A 86 8.09 4.85 -2.54
CA PRO A 86 9.34 4.19 -2.94
C PRO A 86 10.39 5.17 -3.44
N TYR A 87 9.97 6.39 -3.82
CA TYR A 87 10.84 7.45 -4.31
C TYR A 87 10.37 8.81 -3.79
N SER A 88 11.17 9.44 -2.92
CA SER A 88 10.90 10.76 -2.33
C SER A 88 11.93 11.84 -2.72
N GLY A 89 12.67 11.61 -3.82
CA GLY A 89 13.71 12.52 -4.29
C GLY A 89 15.10 12.26 -3.70
N GLY A 90 15.30 11.10 -3.06
CA GLY A 90 16.61 10.70 -2.47
C GLY A 90 16.52 9.52 -1.53
N ALA A 91 15.30 9.13 -1.17
CA ALA A 91 15.02 8.00 -0.30
C ALA A 91 13.72 7.29 -0.72
N SER A 92 13.49 6.07 -0.24
CA SER A 92 12.15 5.57 -0.02
C SER A 92 11.72 5.97 1.39
N ARG A 93 10.45 6.28 1.58
CA ARG A 93 9.95 6.82 2.86
C ARG A 93 8.69 6.12 3.33
N VAL A 94 8.73 5.70 4.60
CA VAL A 94 7.53 5.45 5.40
C VAL A 94 7.35 6.63 6.34
N GLU A 95 6.16 7.21 6.39
CA GLU A 95 5.85 8.32 7.28
C GLU A 95 4.48 8.12 7.92
N ILE A 96 4.40 8.44 9.20
CA ILE A 96 3.17 8.49 9.99
C ILE A 96 3.07 9.91 10.53
N LYS A 97 1.97 10.58 10.24
CA LYS A 97 1.71 11.96 10.71
C LYS A 97 0.38 12.01 11.44
N ASN A 98 0.41 12.55 12.65
CA ASN A 98 -0.78 12.86 13.44
C ASN A 98 -0.66 14.29 13.98
N GLY A 99 -1.22 15.25 13.26
CA GLY A 99 -1.11 16.67 13.56
C GLY A 99 0.34 17.16 13.54
N ALA A 100 0.83 17.63 14.66
CA ALA A 100 2.21 18.11 14.82
C ALA A 100 3.25 16.99 14.99
N THR A 101 2.83 15.75 15.26
CA THR A 101 3.73 14.60 15.41
C THR A 101 3.99 13.99 14.04
N VAL A 102 5.27 13.84 13.70
CA VAL A 102 5.69 13.22 12.42
C VAL A 102 6.75 12.16 12.71
N ASP A 103 6.45 10.94 12.40
CA ASP A 103 7.36 9.81 12.47
C ASP A 103 7.80 9.39 11.08
N THR A 104 9.03 9.72 10.72
CA THR A 104 9.60 9.45 9.39
C THR A 104 10.67 8.35 9.48
N MET A 105 10.63 7.40 8.56
CA MET A 105 11.66 6.40 8.34
C MET A 105 12.11 6.42 6.89
N ASP A 106 13.28 7.01 6.64
CA ASP A 106 13.92 7.02 5.32
C ASP A 106 14.82 5.80 5.16
N CYS A 107 14.75 5.18 3.98
CA CYS A 107 15.53 4.04 3.55
C CYS A 107 16.18 4.34 2.19
N THR A 108 17.01 3.42 1.69
CA THR A 108 17.55 3.53 0.33
C THR A 108 16.41 3.61 -0.68
N GLN A 109 16.44 4.62 -1.54
CA GLN A 109 15.39 4.82 -2.53
C GLN A 109 15.31 3.63 -3.49
N GLU A 110 14.12 3.36 -3.99
CA GLU A 110 13.90 2.32 -4.99
C GLU A 110 14.41 2.77 -6.37
N THR A 111 15.03 1.85 -7.08
CA THR A 111 15.54 2.06 -8.44
C THR A 111 15.17 0.92 -9.39
N ALA A 112 14.60 -0.17 -8.87
CA ALA A 112 14.17 -1.30 -9.67
C ALA A 112 12.92 -0.97 -10.48
N LYS A 113 12.93 -1.38 -11.74
CA LYS A 113 11.79 -1.29 -12.67
C LYS A 113 11.11 -2.65 -12.88
N ASP A 114 11.55 -3.66 -12.17
CA ASP A 114 10.94 -4.98 -12.16
C ASP A 114 10.03 -5.11 -10.95
N TRP A 115 9.29 -6.20 -10.86
CA TRP A 115 8.41 -6.48 -9.75
C TRP A 115 9.18 -6.51 -8.42
N VAL A 116 8.72 -5.74 -7.45
CA VAL A 116 9.23 -5.70 -6.09
C VAL A 116 8.08 -5.91 -5.13
N ASN A 117 8.25 -6.84 -4.19
CA ASN A 117 7.33 -6.94 -3.06
C ASN A 117 7.74 -5.96 -1.97
N TYR A 118 6.80 -5.14 -1.55
CA TYR A 118 6.91 -4.28 -0.37
C TYR A 118 6.04 -4.81 0.75
N ALA A 119 6.58 -4.83 1.97
CA ALA A 119 5.77 -5.05 3.16
C ALA A 119 6.13 -4.00 4.22
N ILE A 120 5.11 -3.42 4.82
CA ILE A 120 5.23 -2.51 5.96
C ILE A 120 4.47 -3.14 7.12
N THR A 121 5.15 -3.38 8.24
CA THR A 121 4.50 -3.90 9.46
C THR A 121 4.53 -2.85 10.55
N ILE A 122 3.46 -2.77 11.32
CA ILE A 122 3.39 -2.03 12.59
C ILE A 122 3.17 -3.05 13.69
N LYS A 123 4.01 -3.02 14.72
CA LYS A 123 3.86 -3.82 15.92
C LYS A 123 4.09 -2.95 17.15
N GLY A 124 2.99 -2.64 17.86
CA GLY A 124 3.03 -1.70 18.96
C GLY A 124 3.58 -0.35 18.50
N ASP A 125 4.71 0.09 19.06
CA ASP A 125 5.37 1.34 18.74
C ASP A 125 6.47 1.23 17.66
N THR A 126 6.52 0.12 16.91
CA THR A 126 7.59 -0.15 15.95
C THR A 126 7.06 -0.36 14.55
N VAL A 127 7.52 0.46 13.60
CA VAL A 127 7.32 0.26 12.17
C VAL A 127 8.52 -0.44 11.54
N SER A 128 8.27 -1.41 10.65
CA SER A 128 9.31 -2.11 9.91
C SER A 128 9.00 -2.15 8.42
N TYR A 129 10.01 -1.94 7.60
CA TYR A 129 9.94 -2.00 6.15
C TYR A 129 10.71 -3.20 5.61
N TYR A 130 10.05 -3.98 4.78
CA TYR A 130 10.61 -5.14 4.09
C TYR A 130 10.54 -4.94 2.57
N ARG A 131 11.58 -5.42 1.89
CA ARG A 131 11.66 -5.46 0.44
C ARG A 131 12.01 -6.88 0.00
N ASN A 132 11.16 -7.47 -0.84
CA ASN A 132 11.28 -8.87 -1.28
C ASN A 132 11.48 -9.82 -0.08
N GLY A 133 10.66 -9.65 0.96
CA GLY A 133 10.69 -10.45 2.18
C GLY A 133 11.88 -10.22 3.11
N ARG A 134 12.81 -9.33 2.76
CA ARG A 134 13.97 -9.00 3.59
C ARG A 134 13.74 -7.72 4.37
N LEU A 135 13.96 -7.74 5.69
CA LEU A 135 13.94 -6.54 6.51
C LEU A 135 15.01 -5.54 6.04
N ILE A 136 14.58 -4.33 5.73
CA ILE A 136 15.45 -3.22 5.32
C ILE A 136 15.72 -2.30 6.50
N LYS A 137 14.67 -1.92 7.24
CA LYS A 137 14.79 -1.01 8.39
C LYS A 137 13.60 -1.15 9.31
N SER A 138 13.84 -0.85 10.60
CA SER A 138 12.81 -0.66 11.62
C SER A 138 13.04 0.66 12.35
N LYS A 139 11.95 1.26 12.84
CA LYS A 139 11.96 2.44 13.70
C LYS A 139 10.98 2.21 14.84
N SER A 140 11.45 2.35 16.08
CA SER A 140 10.62 2.29 17.29
C SER A 140 10.28 3.71 17.81
N GLY A 141 9.33 3.77 18.73
CA GLY A 141 8.86 5.01 19.34
C GLY A 141 7.90 5.80 18.46
N ILE A 142 7.28 5.15 17.47
CA ILE A 142 6.20 5.77 16.69
C ILE A 142 4.92 5.88 17.51
N LYS A 143 4.05 6.82 17.14
CA LYS A 143 2.70 6.91 17.72
C LYS A 143 1.81 5.77 17.22
N ASP A 144 0.81 5.42 18.04
CA ASP A 144 -0.19 4.43 17.66
C ASP A 144 -0.98 4.93 16.44
N ILE A 145 -0.91 4.18 15.34
CA ILE A 145 -1.60 4.54 14.10
C ILE A 145 -3.12 4.35 14.18
N SER A 146 -3.63 3.57 15.12
CA SER A 146 -5.08 3.44 15.36
C SER A 146 -5.73 4.73 15.87
N GLU A 147 -4.91 5.70 16.34
CA GLU A 147 -5.37 7.04 16.68
C GLU A 147 -5.62 7.93 15.44
N LEU A 148 -5.17 7.52 14.26
CA LEU A 148 -5.42 8.25 13.02
C LEU A 148 -6.86 8.04 12.55
N THR A 149 -7.55 9.14 12.26
CA THR A 149 -8.78 9.05 11.47
C THR A 149 -8.41 8.66 10.05
N ASN A 150 -9.07 7.65 9.47
CA ASN A 150 -8.76 7.16 8.14
C ASN A 150 -10.04 6.92 7.34
N THR A 151 -10.56 8.00 6.77
CA THR A 151 -11.76 8.08 5.93
C THR A 151 -11.44 8.40 4.47
N ALA A 152 -10.16 8.43 4.13
CA ALA A 152 -9.66 8.63 2.79
C ALA A 152 -8.39 7.80 2.60
N ASN A 153 -8.52 6.55 2.17
CA ASN A 153 -7.42 5.62 2.04
C ASN A 153 -7.14 5.37 0.56
N TYR A 154 -5.91 5.56 0.11
CA TYR A 154 -5.56 5.54 -1.30
C TYR A 154 -4.43 4.57 -1.64
N ILE A 155 -4.53 3.96 -2.83
CA ILE A 155 -3.40 3.38 -3.56
C ILE A 155 -3.12 4.31 -4.74
N GLY A 156 -1.87 4.78 -4.89
CA GLY A 156 -1.44 5.57 -6.03
C GLY A 156 -1.57 7.08 -5.90
N LYS A 157 -2.20 7.58 -4.82
CA LYS A 157 -2.46 9.01 -4.60
C LYS A 157 -1.95 9.46 -3.24
N SER A 158 -1.51 10.72 -3.14
CA SER A 158 -1.11 11.41 -1.91
C SER A 158 -2.25 12.26 -1.35
N HIS A 159 -2.23 12.50 -0.03
CA HIS A 159 -3.04 13.52 0.63
C HIS A 159 -2.44 14.93 0.49
N TYR A 160 -1.22 15.05 -0.01
CA TYR A 160 -0.59 16.35 -0.23
C TYR A 160 -0.88 16.84 -1.64
N ASP A 161 -1.46 18.04 -1.74
CA ASP A 161 -1.67 18.70 -3.03
C ASP A 161 -0.34 18.94 -3.73
N GLY A 162 -0.26 18.62 -5.00
CA GLY A 162 0.94 18.81 -5.82
C GLY A 162 1.93 17.64 -5.79
N ASP A 163 1.77 16.63 -4.92
CA ASP A 163 2.53 15.39 -5.03
C ASP A 163 2.11 14.63 -6.29
N ALA A 164 3.06 13.92 -6.89
CA ALA A 164 2.80 13.15 -8.10
C ALA A 164 1.97 11.90 -7.79
N TYR A 165 1.10 11.51 -8.71
CA TYR A 165 0.49 10.19 -8.71
C TYR A 165 1.51 9.11 -9.02
N LEU A 166 1.28 7.90 -8.53
CA LEU A 166 2.13 6.74 -8.79
C LEU A 166 1.97 6.26 -10.23
N SER A 167 3.07 6.05 -10.93
CA SER A 167 3.09 5.41 -12.25
C SER A 167 3.63 3.99 -12.11
N ALA A 168 2.74 3.01 -11.99
CA ALA A 168 3.08 1.61 -11.68
C ALA A 168 1.97 0.64 -12.06
N VAL A 169 2.29 -0.65 -12.07
CA VAL A 169 1.31 -1.71 -11.86
C VAL A 169 1.42 -2.17 -10.41
N VAL A 170 0.29 -2.23 -9.71
CA VAL A 170 0.15 -2.71 -8.33
C VAL A 170 -0.63 -4.01 -8.34
N ASP A 171 -0.15 -5.00 -7.60
CA ASP A 171 -0.77 -6.31 -7.55
C ASP A 171 -0.68 -6.91 -6.14
N ASP A 172 -1.59 -7.82 -5.83
CA ASP A 172 -1.63 -8.56 -4.57
C ASP A 172 -1.52 -7.63 -3.34
N PHE A 173 -2.32 -6.55 -3.36
CA PHE A 173 -2.36 -5.59 -2.27
C PHE A 173 -3.21 -6.13 -1.12
N ARG A 174 -2.58 -6.37 0.03
CA ARG A 174 -3.23 -6.96 1.21
C ARG A 174 -2.99 -6.14 2.46
N VAL A 175 -4.02 -6.04 3.30
CA VAL A 175 -3.95 -5.42 4.62
C VAL A 175 -4.36 -6.46 5.67
N TYR A 176 -3.49 -6.67 6.65
CA TYR A 176 -3.69 -7.58 7.78
C TYR A 176 -3.80 -6.76 9.07
N ASN A 177 -4.68 -7.15 9.97
CA ASN A 177 -4.84 -6.55 11.31
C ASN A 177 -3.84 -7.14 12.33
N THR A 178 -2.71 -7.61 11.86
CA THR A 178 -1.62 -8.16 12.67
C THR A 178 -0.27 -7.85 12.05
N ALA A 179 0.75 -7.75 12.88
CA ALA A 179 2.13 -7.59 12.43
C ALA A 179 2.71 -8.95 12.03
N LEU A 180 2.79 -9.23 10.73
CA LEU A 180 3.38 -10.45 10.21
C LEU A 180 4.89 -10.50 10.51
N SER A 181 5.37 -11.68 10.86
CA SER A 181 6.79 -11.99 10.91
C SER A 181 7.39 -12.04 9.50
N GLN A 182 8.72 -11.99 9.41
CA GLN A 182 9.40 -12.12 8.12
C GLN A 182 9.09 -13.46 7.42
N ASP A 183 8.98 -14.55 8.16
CA ASP A 183 8.64 -15.86 7.60
C ASP A 183 7.21 -15.91 7.05
N GLU A 184 6.27 -15.22 7.69
CA GLU A 184 4.89 -15.07 7.21
C GLU A 184 4.84 -14.18 5.97
N ILE A 185 5.60 -13.07 5.92
CA ILE A 185 5.73 -12.24 4.72
C ILE A 185 6.26 -13.08 3.55
N LEU A 186 7.29 -13.89 3.75
CA LEU A 186 7.82 -14.79 2.72
C LEU A 186 6.79 -15.82 2.25
N LYS A 187 5.95 -16.34 3.15
CA LYS A 187 4.86 -17.24 2.79
C LYS A 187 3.80 -16.53 1.96
N VAL A 188 3.37 -15.32 2.36
CA VAL A 188 2.42 -14.49 1.60
C VAL A 188 2.93 -14.23 0.19
N MET A 189 4.21 -13.87 0.05
CA MET A 189 4.85 -13.66 -1.26
C MET A 189 4.80 -14.90 -2.17
N ALA A 190 4.81 -16.09 -1.58
CA ALA A 190 4.77 -17.38 -2.27
C ALA A 190 3.35 -17.98 -2.36
N ASP A 191 2.30 -17.20 -2.09
CA ASP A 191 0.90 -17.65 -1.99
C ASP A 191 0.66 -18.77 -0.96
N GLY A 192 1.51 -18.83 0.06
CA GLY A 192 1.37 -19.77 1.16
C GLY A 192 0.31 -19.29 2.16
N GLU A 193 -0.40 -20.23 2.76
CA GLU A 193 -1.36 -19.94 3.81
C GLU A 193 -0.65 -19.46 5.09
N ILE A 194 -1.23 -18.45 5.72
CA ILE A 194 -0.83 -17.96 7.04
C ILE A 194 -2.04 -17.94 7.98
N ASN A 195 -1.78 -18.05 9.27
CA ASN A 195 -2.83 -17.95 10.29
C ASN A 195 -3.00 -16.48 10.72
N ALA A 196 -3.52 -15.65 9.80
CA ALA A 196 -3.83 -14.25 10.07
C ALA A 196 -5.07 -13.83 9.29
N ASP A 197 -5.91 -13.01 9.90
CA ASP A 197 -7.09 -12.46 9.23
C ASP A 197 -6.66 -11.36 8.24
N VAL A 198 -7.04 -11.52 6.99
CA VAL A 198 -6.89 -10.49 5.97
C VAL A 198 -8.04 -9.51 6.09
N MET A 199 -7.75 -8.25 6.38
CA MET A 199 -8.76 -7.19 6.41
C MET A 199 -9.15 -6.76 4.99
N LEU A 200 -8.18 -6.70 4.09
CA LEU A 200 -8.36 -6.34 2.69
C LEU A 200 -7.40 -7.16 1.83
N ASP A 201 -7.94 -7.83 0.83
CA ASP A 201 -7.18 -8.59 -0.15
C ASP A 201 -7.62 -8.18 -1.55
N SER A 202 -6.76 -7.50 -2.28
CA SER A 202 -7.02 -7.05 -3.65
C SER A 202 -6.82 -8.16 -4.70
N TYR A 203 -6.59 -9.39 -4.26
CA TYR A 203 -6.40 -10.54 -5.14
C TYR A 203 -7.61 -10.83 -6.03
N ALA A 204 -8.73 -10.21 -5.79
CA ALA A 204 -10.00 -10.41 -6.49
C ALA A 204 -10.09 -9.77 -7.89
N ILE A 205 -8.98 -9.47 -8.54
CA ILE A 205 -9.01 -9.21 -9.98
C ILE A 205 -8.89 -10.56 -10.71
N ASP A 206 -9.63 -11.55 -10.24
CA ASP A 206 -9.50 -12.91 -10.74
C ASP A 206 -10.44 -13.22 -11.91
N ASP A 207 -10.01 -14.15 -12.76
CA ASP A 207 -10.54 -14.48 -14.08
C ASP A 207 -11.87 -15.25 -14.08
N GLU A 208 -12.60 -15.32 -12.98
CA GLU A 208 -13.88 -16.03 -12.95
C GLU A 208 -15.09 -15.10 -12.85
N GLN A 209 -15.41 -14.43 -13.96
CA GLN A 209 -16.80 -14.21 -14.42
C GLN A 209 -16.85 -13.74 -15.87
#